data_34ccc9ff60b487396e6ee476601a8eb3
#
_entry.id   34ccc9ff60b487396e6ee476601a8eb3
#
_cell.length_a   1.000
_cell.length_b   1.000
_cell.length_c   1.000
_cell.angle_alpha   90.00
_cell.angle_beta   90.00
_cell.angle_gamma   90.00
#
_symmetry.space_group_name_H-M   'P 1'
#
loop_
_entity.id
_entity.type
_entity.pdbx_description
1 polymer ?
#
loop_
_entity_poly.entity_id
_entity_poly.type
_entity_poly.pdbx_seq_one_letter_code
_entity_poly.pdbx_strand_id
1 'polypeptide(L)'
;MGVTLAAIGAFQPDDSVIYVEEPDVVRKRRVHDQIEGVAFVRGLIEWEYHLAGKADEFFNAHRELDPAAVVPAIEYATPFAARLAERYGLPGAGLGAAQILRDKSLLRRVSAAVGIANPVSVPVRGPDDVRAFLRGRSGPVVLKPANRQASVGTRVIHEAAEVEQAWADCLVQDEGIFVPDRPMELSMLAEQYVAGPEYSVEMLVRDGGALFVNVTGKELFPGPHPVELAHTVPADIPEELAQLLVERTARLVGAVGFRDGFVHGEWIVSDGVAYLVECAGRLPGGGIVDTIELAYPVELLRSYYAVLKGEELPGELPRRAKGGAAVRFIAAAPGRVTAVHGVEDARQVDGVFLAAVTVGPGHPVPELRHSWHRAGIVMAAADSSTEALRRAEAAAGMVRIDIEGEE
;
A
#
# COMPACT_ATOMS: atom_id res chain seq x y z
N MET A 1 -8.05 1.65 4.05
CA MET A 1 -8.38 0.35 4.67
C MET A 1 -7.50 -0.71 4.00
N GLY A 2 -6.98 -1.65 4.76
CA GLY A 2 -6.41 -2.90 4.24
C GLY A 2 -7.47 -3.99 4.31
N VAL A 3 -7.06 -5.23 4.07
CA VAL A 3 -7.92 -6.42 4.20
C VAL A 3 -8.58 -6.43 5.58
N THR A 4 -9.90 -6.58 5.61
CA THR A 4 -10.68 -6.55 6.85
C THR A 4 -10.69 -7.93 7.53
N LEU A 5 -10.90 -7.96 8.85
CA LEU A 5 -11.11 -9.22 9.58
C LEU A 5 -12.27 -10.02 8.98
N ALA A 6 -13.35 -9.33 8.55
CA ALA A 6 -14.50 -9.98 7.93
C ALA A 6 -14.13 -10.70 6.62
N ALA A 7 -13.30 -10.09 5.77
CA ALA A 7 -12.85 -10.72 4.52
C ALA A 7 -12.00 -11.97 4.76
N ILE A 8 -11.14 -11.94 5.79
CA ILE A 8 -10.35 -13.12 6.20
C ILE A 8 -11.27 -14.20 6.79
N GLY A 9 -12.19 -13.82 7.68
CA GLY A 9 -13.13 -14.73 8.33
C GLY A 9 -14.09 -15.44 7.37
N ALA A 10 -14.30 -14.89 6.17
CA ALA A 10 -15.14 -15.51 5.17
C ALA A 10 -14.63 -16.88 4.66
N PHE A 11 -13.33 -17.17 4.84
CA PHE A 11 -12.73 -18.42 4.34
C PHE A 11 -11.73 -19.09 5.30
N GLN A 12 -11.36 -18.45 6.41
CA GLN A 12 -10.50 -19.07 7.41
C GLN A 12 -11.35 -19.89 8.41
N PRO A 13 -10.91 -21.11 8.74
CA PRO A 13 -11.54 -21.91 9.81
C PRO A 13 -11.50 -21.19 11.16
N ASP A 14 -12.44 -21.54 12.04
CA ASP A 14 -12.38 -21.09 13.43
C ASP A 14 -11.07 -21.53 14.09
N ASP A 15 -10.56 -20.73 15.02
CA ASP A 15 -9.36 -21.00 15.83
C ASP A 15 -8.09 -21.31 14.99
N SER A 16 -7.95 -20.68 13.81
CA SER A 16 -6.88 -20.99 12.84
C SER A 16 -5.82 -19.91 12.66
N VAL A 17 -6.08 -18.66 13.05
CA VAL A 17 -5.18 -17.53 12.81
C VAL A 17 -4.56 -17.03 14.11
N ILE A 18 -3.24 -16.91 14.13
CA ILE A 18 -2.49 -16.24 15.18
C ILE A 18 -1.98 -14.90 14.62
N TYR A 19 -2.32 -13.82 15.30
CA TYR A 19 -1.72 -12.52 15.01
C TYR A 19 -0.37 -12.38 15.69
N VAL A 20 0.61 -11.80 14.98
CA VAL A 20 1.89 -11.39 15.53
C VAL A 20 2.00 -9.90 15.35
N GLU A 21 2.08 -9.13 16.42
CA GLU A 21 2.11 -7.67 16.35
C GLU A 21 3.08 -7.07 17.37
N GLU A 22 3.63 -5.91 17.08
CA GLU A 22 4.48 -5.12 17.98
C GLU A 22 3.74 -4.76 19.28
N PRO A 23 4.36 -4.92 20.46
CA PRO A 23 3.69 -4.66 21.75
C PRO A 23 3.08 -3.24 21.84
N ASP A 24 3.83 -2.25 21.36
CA ASP A 24 3.35 -0.86 21.36
C ASP A 24 2.16 -0.64 20.43
N VAL A 25 2.14 -1.30 19.29
CA VAL A 25 1.05 -1.26 18.32
C VAL A 25 -0.19 -1.96 18.88
N VAL A 26 -0.01 -3.12 19.54
CA VAL A 26 -1.10 -3.81 20.25
C VAL A 26 -1.81 -2.87 21.21
N ARG A 27 -1.04 -2.18 22.06
CA ARG A 27 -1.56 -1.21 23.02
C ARG A 27 -2.27 -0.04 22.33
N LYS A 28 -1.60 0.63 21.37
CA LYS A 28 -2.10 1.83 20.69
C LYS A 28 -3.39 1.55 19.89
N ARG A 29 -3.44 0.43 19.22
CA ARG A 29 -4.60 0.01 18.40
C ARG A 29 -5.66 -0.71 19.20
N ARG A 30 -5.41 -1.04 20.46
CA ARG A 30 -6.29 -1.88 21.27
C ARG A 30 -6.63 -3.19 20.54
N VAL A 31 -5.59 -3.90 20.05
CA VAL A 31 -5.78 -5.07 19.18
C VAL A 31 -6.57 -6.16 19.90
N HIS A 32 -6.39 -6.36 21.21
CA HIS A 32 -7.17 -7.30 21.99
C HIS A 32 -8.69 -7.07 21.83
N ASP A 33 -9.15 -5.81 21.92
CA ASP A 33 -10.58 -5.48 21.77
C ASP A 33 -11.08 -5.74 20.34
N GLN A 34 -10.21 -5.58 19.35
CA GLN A 34 -10.60 -5.78 17.94
C GLN A 34 -10.74 -7.25 17.56
N ILE A 35 -10.01 -8.15 18.22
CA ILE A 35 -10.03 -9.58 17.94
C ILE A 35 -10.88 -10.38 18.92
N GLU A 36 -11.39 -9.74 19.98
CA GLU A 36 -12.27 -10.41 20.95
C GLU A 36 -13.53 -10.91 20.25
N GLY A 37 -13.85 -12.20 20.43
CA GLY A 37 -15.00 -12.85 19.83
C GLY A 37 -14.93 -13.09 18.31
N VAL A 38 -13.77 -12.84 17.68
CA VAL A 38 -13.57 -13.16 16.27
C VAL A 38 -13.23 -14.65 16.14
N ALA A 39 -14.16 -15.44 15.61
CA ALA A 39 -14.13 -16.92 15.67
C ALA A 39 -12.84 -17.54 15.07
N PHE A 40 -12.33 -17.03 13.95
CA PHE A 40 -11.14 -17.58 13.31
C PHE A 40 -9.83 -17.20 14.00
N VAL A 41 -9.84 -16.29 14.99
CA VAL A 41 -8.63 -15.86 15.71
C VAL A 41 -8.36 -16.81 16.88
N ARG A 42 -7.24 -17.53 16.81
CA ARG A 42 -6.73 -18.40 17.86
C ARG A 42 -5.98 -17.63 18.95
N GLY A 43 -5.32 -16.52 18.58
CA GLY A 43 -4.56 -15.76 19.56
C GLY A 43 -3.74 -14.62 18.98
N LEU A 44 -3.07 -13.91 19.89
CA LEU A 44 -2.16 -12.80 19.59
C LEU A 44 -0.81 -13.09 20.29
N ILE A 45 0.27 -12.92 19.55
CA ILE A 45 1.63 -12.95 20.09
C ILE A 45 2.25 -11.55 19.93
N GLU A 46 2.60 -10.91 21.00
CA GLU A 46 3.34 -9.67 21.02
C GLU A 46 4.80 -9.92 20.71
N TRP A 47 5.32 -9.33 19.62
CA TRP A 47 6.69 -9.59 19.16
C TRP A 47 7.27 -8.39 18.40
N GLU A 48 8.53 -8.04 18.72
CA GLU A 48 9.23 -6.90 18.09
C GLU A 48 9.76 -7.25 16.70
N TYR A 49 8.85 -7.59 15.77
CA TYR A 49 9.21 -8.12 14.45
C TYR A 49 9.92 -7.11 13.51
N HIS A 50 9.92 -5.83 13.82
CA HIS A 50 10.69 -4.84 13.05
C HIS A 50 12.21 -4.96 13.28
N LEU A 51 12.64 -5.59 14.35
CA LEU A 51 14.06 -5.70 14.67
C LEU A 51 14.71 -6.85 13.93
N ALA A 52 15.97 -6.65 13.55
CA ALA A 52 16.76 -7.68 12.88
C ALA A 52 16.93 -8.93 13.77
N GLY A 53 16.90 -10.12 13.15
CA GLY A 53 17.06 -11.40 13.83
C GLY A 53 15.80 -11.93 14.54
N LYS A 54 14.77 -11.10 14.72
CA LYS A 54 13.56 -11.48 15.47
C LYS A 54 12.73 -12.59 14.83
N ALA A 55 12.83 -12.81 13.53
CA ALA A 55 12.19 -13.97 12.88
C ALA A 55 12.83 -15.29 13.28
N ASP A 56 14.16 -15.34 13.40
CA ASP A 56 14.88 -16.54 13.85
C ASP A 56 14.63 -16.81 15.35
N GLU A 57 14.58 -15.76 16.17
CA GLU A 57 14.21 -15.88 17.59
C GLU A 57 12.77 -16.38 17.75
N PHE A 58 11.82 -15.81 16.98
CA PHE A 58 10.42 -16.25 16.97
C PHE A 58 10.29 -17.73 16.63
N PHE A 59 10.93 -18.15 15.53
CA PHE A 59 10.93 -19.55 15.13
C PHE A 59 11.46 -20.47 16.23
N ASN A 60 12.55 -20.08 16.90
CA ASN A 60 13.14 -20.90 17.97
C ASN A 60 12.21 -20.99 19.20
N ALA A 61 11.49 -19.92 19.52
CA ALA A 61 10.56 -19.85 20.64
C ALA A 61 9.21 -20.54 20.36
N HIS A 62 8.83 -20.69 19.09
CA HIS A 62 7.48 -21.11 18.68
C HIS A 62 7.50 -22.20 17.59
N ARG A 63 8.46 -23.12 17.64
CA ARG A 63 8.57 -24.22 16.66
C ARG A 63 7.33 -25.11 16.59
N GLU A 64 6.63 -25.22 17.69
CA GLU A 64 5.43 -26.05 17.84
C GLU A 64 4.20 -25.47 17.16
N LEU A 65 4.23 -24.22 16.71
CA LEU A 65 3.10 -23.62 16.02
C LEU A 65 2.80 -24.30 14.69
N ASP A 66 3.83 -24.79 14.00
CA ASP A 66 3.70 -25.48 12.70
C ASP A 66 2.66 -24.85 11.76
N PRO A 67 2.84 -23.57 11.39
CA PRO A 67 1.83 -22.83 10.62
C PRO A 67 1.72 -23.35 9.20
N ALA A 68 0.51 -23.31 8.62
CA ALA A 68 0.29 -23.60 7.20
C ALA A 68 0.75 -22.46 6.26
N ALA A 69 0.82 -21.23 6.76
CA ALA A 69 1.30 -20.06 6.02
C ALA A 69 1.79 -18.96 6.97
N VAL A 70 2.67 -18.10 6.47
CA VAL A 70 3.06 -16.83 7.10
C VAL A 70 2.66 -15.68 6.18
N VAL A 71 1.76 -14.81 6.64
CA VAL A 71 1.14 -13.77 5.81
C VAL A 71 1.58 -12.38 6.30
N PRO A 72 2.34 -11.61 5.50
CA PRO A 72 2.66 -10.22 5.83
C PRO A 72 1.42 -9.33 5.64
N ALA A 73 0.97 -8.67 6.72
CA ALA A 73 -0.20 -7.79 6.69
C ALA A 73 0.15 -6.33 6.37
N ILE A 74 1.38 -5.91 6.65
CA ILE A 74 1.87 -4.55 6.40
C ILE A 74 3.29 -4.59 5.84
N GLU A 75 3.71 -3.47 5.26
CA GLU A 75 5.03 -3.34 4.62
C GLU A 75 6.19 -3.67 5.57
N TYR A 76 6.10 -3.23 6.83
CA TYR A 76 7.15 -3.44 7.82
C TYR A 76 7.34 -4.91 8.22
N ALA A 77 6.31 -5.73 8.07
CA ALA A 77 6.35 -7.16 8.41
C ALA A 77 6.96 -8.03 7.28
N THR A 78 7.16 -7.49 6.07
CA THR A 78 7.55 -8.33 4.92
C THR A 78 8.88 -9.06 5.09
N PRO A 79 9.99 -8.47 5.61
CA PRO A 79 11.23 -9.22 5.82
C PRO A 79 11.11 -10.28 6.95
N PHE A 80 10.37 -9.94 8.01
CA PHE A 80 10.10 -10.88 9.10
C PHE A 80 9.31 -12.08 8.61
N ALA A 81 8.19 -11.82 7.89
CA ALA A 81 7.34 -12.88 7.36
C ALA A 81 8.07 -13.75 6.35
N ALA A 82 8.86 -13.16 5.44
CA ALA A 82 9.65 -13.91 4.46
C ALA A 82 10.68 -14.82 5.15
N ARG A 83 11.42 -14.30 6.15
CA ARG A 83 12.37 -15.10 6.90
C ARG A 83 11.69 -16.21 7.71
N LEU A 84 10.56 -15.91 8.32
CA LEU A 84 9.80 -16.87 9.10
C LEU A 84 9.24 -18.00 8.23
N ALA A 85 8.71 -17.67 7.04
CA ALA A 85 8.28 -18.66 6.05
C ALA A 85 9.43 -19.60 5.66
N GLU A 86 10.65 -19.07 5.36
CA GLU A 86 11.83 -19.88 5.10
C GLU A 86 12.17 -20.84 6.26
N ARG A 87 12.05 -20.37 7.51
CA ARG A 87 12.36 -21.19 8.68
C ARG A 87 11.38 -22.35 8.88
N TYR A 88 10.11 -22.16 8.54
CA TYR A 88 9.09 -23.20 8.58
C TYR A 88 9.04 -24.04 7.29
N GLY A 89 9.84 -23.71 6.26
CA GLY A 89 9.82 -24.41 4.97
C GLY A 89 8.57 -24.15 4.14
N LEU A 90 7.95 -22.98 4.31
CA LEU A 90 6.70 -22.56 3.66
C LEU A 90 6.96 -21.70 2.42
N PRO A 91 6.01 -21.65 1.47
CA PRO A 91 6.05 -20.68 0.39
C PRO A 91 6.08 -19.22 0.92
N GLY A 92 6.76 -18.34 0.22
CA GLY A 92 6.86 -16.93 0.58
C GLY A 92 7.75 -16.14 -0.38
N ALA A 93 7.86 -14.86 -0.15
CA ALA A 93 8.60 -13.93 -1.02
C ALA A 93 10.09 -14.27 -1.18
N GLY A 94 10.69 -14.91 -0.17
CA GLY A 94 12.15 -15.04 0.00
C GLY A 94 12.72 -13.80 0.70
N LEU A 95 13.60 -14.01 1.70
CA LEU A 95 14.16 -12.92 2.53
C LEU A 95 14.87 -11.86 1.68
N GLY A 96 15.69 -12.29 0.70
CA GLY A 96 16.42 -11.35 -0.17
C GLY A 96 15.50 -10.45 -0.97
N ALA A 97 14.44 -11.01 -1.55
CA ALA A 97 13.42 -10.25 -2.28
C ALA A 97 12.70 -9.26 -1.37
N ALA A 98 12.25 -9.71 -0.19
CA ALA A 98 11.57 -8.86 0.78
C ALA A 98 12.43 -7.69 1.25
N GLN A 99 13.74 -7.90 1.48
CA GLN A 99 14.68 -6.84 1.85
C GLN A 99 14.89 -5.82 0.71
N ILE A 100 15.04 -6.28 -0.54
CA ILE A 100 15.22 -5.40 -1.69
C ILE A 100 13.97 -4.55 -1.92
N LEU A 101 12.79 -5.16 -1.88
CA LEU A 101 11.54 -4.44 -2.10
C LEU A 101 11.24 -3.43 -0.98
N ARG A 102 11.73 -3.69 0.23
CA ARG A 102 11.52 -2.85 1.41
C ARG A 102 12.41 -1.60 1.43
N ASP A 103 13.51 -1.58 0.69
CA ASP A 103 14.47 -0.47 0.61
C ASP A 103 14.52 0.10 -0.81
N LYS A 104 13.96 1.31 -0.99
CA LYS A 104 13.94 1.99 -2.29
C LYS A 104 15.34 2.20 -2.87
N SER A 105 16.39 2.34 -2.05
CA SER A 105 17.77 2.46 -2.52
C SER A 105 18.28 1.16 -3.14
N LEU A 106 18.00 0.02 -2.51
CA LEU A 106 18.32 -1.30 -3.04
C LEU A 106 17.50 -1.60 -4.29
N LEU A 107 16.20 -1.28 -4.25
CA LEU A 107 15.29 -1.45 -5.37
C LEU A 107 15.77 -0.70 -6.61
N ARG A 108 16.22 0.57 -6.47
CA ARG A 108 16.80 1.37 -7.58
C ARG A 108 18.01 0.67 -8.22
N ARG A 109 18.89 0.11 -7.40
CA ARG A 109 20.10 -0.57 -7.89
C ARG A 109 19.78 -1.85 -8.65
N VAL A 110 18.89 -2.69 -8.10
CA VAL A 110 18.51 -3.96 -8.73
C VAL A 110 17.74 -3.72 -10.01
N SER A 111 16.72 -2.84 -10.00
CA SER A 111 15.92 -2.53 -11.17
C SER A 111 16.72 -1.90 -12.30
N ALA A 112 17.66 -1.00 -11.99
CA ALA A 112 18.56 -0.42 -13.00
C ALA A 112 19.46 -1.48 -13.65
N ALA A 113 19.96 -2.45 -12.89
CA ALA A 113 20.81 -3.52 -13.39
C ALA A 113 20.11 -4.41 -14.45
N VAL A 114 18.76 -4.45 -14.44
CA VAL A 114 17.96 -5.19 -15.42
C VAL A 114 17.27 -4.28 -16.44
N GLY A 115 17.74 -3.03 -16.58
CA GLY A 115 17.28 -2.09 -17.59
C GLY A 115 15.85 -1.53 -17.34
N ILE A 116 15.39 -1.50 -16.09
CA ILE A 116 14.17 -0.80 -15.70
C ILE A 116 14.50 0.66 -15.44
N ALA A 117 13.75 1.58 -16.05
CA ALA A 117 13.93 3.00 -15.83
C ALA A 117 13.51 3.39 -14.41
N ASN A 118 14.33 4.22 -13.78
CA ASN A 118 14.12 4.77 -12.45
C ASN A 118 14.26 6.29 -12.48
N PRO A 119 13.59 7.04 -11.60
CA PRO A 119 14.01 8.41 -11.32
C PRO A 119 15.49 8.44 -10.93
N VAL A 120 16.23 9.43 -11.38
CA VAL A 120 17.60 9.62 -10.86
C VAL A 120 17.52 9.87 -9.36
N SER A 121 18.24 9.10 -8.57
CA SER A 121 18.09 9.03 -7.12
C SER A 121 19.46 9.07 -6.43
N VAL A 122 19.57 9.80 -5.33
CA VAL A 122 20.76 9.82 -4.48
C VAL A 122 20.36 9.73 -3.00
N PRO A 123 21.11 9.00 -2.18
CA PRO A 123 21.00 9.10 -0.72
C PRO A 123 21.40 10.50 -0.25
N VAL A 124 20.64 11.04 0.71
CA VAL A 124 20.89 12.37 1.29
C VAL A 124 20.90 12.26 2.81
N ARG A 125 21.76 13.06 3.46
CA ARG A 125 21.99 13.05 4.91
C ARG A 125 21.58 14.35 5.58
N GLY A 126 21.25 15.37 4.81
CA GLY A 126 20.84 16.68 5.31
C GLY A 126 20.35 17.61 4.21
N PRO A 127 19.83 18.78 4.59
CA PRO A 127 19.32 19.78 3.64
C PRO A 127 20.34 20.21 2.57
N ASP A 128 21.62 20.26 2.90
CA ASP A 128 22.64 20.67 1.93
C ASP A 128 22.82 19.68 0.78
N ASP A 129 22.69 18.38 1.05
CA ASP A 129 22.72 17.35 0.00
C ASP A 129 21.52 17.51 -0.93
N VAL A 130 20.32 17.77 -0.36
CA VAL A 130 19.11 18.03 -1.13
C VAL A 130 19.25 19.29 -2.00
N ARG A 131 19.81 20.38 -1.46
CA ARG A 131 20.11 21.59 -2.24
C ARG A 131 21.11 21.34 -3.35
N ALA A 132 22.14 20.53 -3.08
CA ALA A 132 23.14 20.16 -4.08
C ALA A 132 22.49 19.35 -5.22
N PHE A 133 21.63 18.40 -4.89
CA PHE A 133 20.89 17.61 -5.88
C PHE A 133 19.92 18.48 -6.70
N LEU A 134 19.19 19.39 -6.08
CA LEU A 134 18.26 20.31 -6.73
C LEU A 134 19.00 21.26 -7.71
N ARG A 135 20.16 21.83 -7.32
CA ARG A 135 20.95 22.69 -8.21
C ARG A 135 21.43 21.99 -9.48
N GLY A 136 21.60 20.67 -9.43
CA GLY A 136 22.00 19.86 -10.58
C GLY A 136 20.85 19.47 -11.52
N ARG A 137 19.64 19.99 -11.29
CA ARG A 137 18.42 19.62 -12.03
C ARG A 137 17.71 20.81 -12.61
N SER A 138 16.97 20.58 -13.70
CA SER A 138 16.15 21.60 -14.37
C SER A 138 14.70 21.62 -13.89
N GLY A 139 14.31 20.80 -12.90
CA GLY A 139 12.95 20.66 -12.41
C GLY A 139 12.89 20.32 -10.93
N PRO A 140 11.67 20.09 -10.38
CA PRO A 140 11.47 19.74 -9.00
C PRO A 140 12.18 18.43 -8.61
N VAL A 141 12.35 18.22 -7.31
CA VAL A 141 12.87 16.98 -6.76
C VAL A 141 11.89 16.40 -5.75
N VAL A 142 11.92 15.09 -5.55
CA VAL A 142 11.16 14.39 -4.53
C VAL A 142 12.11 14.04 -3.39
N LEU A 143 11.83 14.54 -2.19
CA LEU A 143 12.47 14.09 -0.96
C LEU A 143 11.59 13.05 -0.30
N LYS A 144 12.15 11.88 0.02
CA LYS A 144 11.38 10.80 0.66
C LYS A 144 12.27 9.84 1.46
N PRO A 145 11.71 9.19 2.49
CA PRO A 145 12.37 8.04 3.11
C PRO A 145 12.45 6.83 2.15
N ALA A 146 13.59 6.14 2.16
CA ALA A 146 13.76 4.90 1.40
C ALA A 146 12.92 3.74 1.97
N ASN A 147 12.63 3.78 3.26
CA ASN A 147 12.08 2.67 4.05
C ASN A 147 10.76 2.99 4.77
N ARG A 148 9.93 3.87 4.20
CA ARG A 148 8.58 4.19 4.68
C ARG A 148 7.52 3.78 3.65
N GLN A 149 6.25 3.73 4.10
CA GLN A 149 5.07 3.37 3.31
C GLN A 149 4.05 4.51 3.30
N ALA A 150 2.98 4.38 2.51
CA ALA A 150 1.80 5.26 2.51
C ALA A 150 2.12 6.75 2.27
N SER A 151 3.15 7.05 1.49
CA SER A 151 3.66 8.41 1.21
C SER A 151 4.15 9.18 2.46
N VAL A 152 4.33 8.52 3.61
CA VAL A 152 4.81 9.16 4.84
C VAL A 152 6.19 9.75 4.63
N GLY A 153 6.34 11.05 4.91
CA GLY A 153 7.58 11.78 4.72
C GLY A 153 7.98 12.01 3.26
N THR A 154 7.03 11.91 2.31
CA THR A 154 7.31 12.21 0.90
C THR A 154 6.85 13.62 0.55
N ARG A 155 7.75 14.42 -0.06
CA ARG A 155 7.45 15.79 -0.45
C ARG A 155 8.11 16.17 -1.77
N VAL A 156 7.37 16.86 -2.64
CA VAL A 156 7.89 17.52 -3.84
C VAL A 156 8.44 18.89 -3.47
N ILE A 157 9.65 19.20 -3.91
CA ILE A 157 10.39 20.45 -3.65
C ILE A 157 10.65 21.13 -4.97
N HIS A 158 10.16 22.36 -5.13
CA HIS A 158 10.32 23.17 -6.33
C HIS A 158 11.50 24.13 -6.23
N GLU A 159 11.75 24.67 -5.03
CA GLU A 159 12.74 25.73 -4.80
C GLU A 159 13.64 25.42 -3.59
N ALA A 160 14.85 25.97 -3.64
CA ALA A 160 15.84 25.77 -2.57
C ALA A 160 15.38 26.34 -1.20
N ALA A 161 14.49 27.33 -1.21
CA ALA A 161 13.92 27.91 0.02
C ALA A 161 13.03 26.91 0.79
N GLU A 162 12.44 25.94 0.10
CA GLU A 162 11.55 24.93 0.71
C GLU A 162 12.31 23.80 1.42
N VAL A 163 13.62 23.65 1.14
CA VAL A 163 14.38 22.45 1.54
C VAL A 163 14.43 22.23 3.05
N GLU A 164 14.63 23.30 3.86
CA GLU A 164 14.70 23.17 5.32
C GLU A 164 13.38 22.63 5.89
N GLN A 165 12.27 23.24 5.48
CA GLN A 165 10.96 22.83 5.95
C GLN A 165 10.61 21.44 5.45
N ALA A 166 10.89 21.13 4.16
CA ALA A 166 10.66 19.80 3.60
C ALA A 166 11.47 18.72 4.31
N TRP A 167 12.73 19.01 4.65
CA TRP A 167 13.56 18.09 5.41
C TRP A 167 12.98 17.81 6.80
N ALA A 168 12.59 18.86 7.52
CA ALA A 168 11.97 18.74 8.85
C ALA A 168 10.67 17.92 8.78
N ASP A 169 9.80 18.21 7.81
CA ASP A 169 8.53 17.50 7.60
C ASP A 169 8.75 16.01 7.30
N CYS A 170 9.74 15.68 6.45
CA CYS A 170 10.05 14.30 6.08
C CYS A 170 10.62 13.45 7.23
N LEU A 171 11.26 14.09 8.21
CA LEU A 171 11.78 13.40 9.39
C LEU A 171 10.70 13.08 10.42
N VAL A 172 9.55 13.73 10.37
CA VAL A 172 8.43 13.44 11.27
C VAL A 172 7.96 12.00 11.05
N GLN A 173 7.98 11.21 12.12
CA GLN A 173 7.51 9.83 12.10
C GLN A 173 6.02 9.78 12.47
N ASP A 174 5.18 10.39 11.63
CA ASP A 174 3.74 10.51 11.88
C ASP A 174 2.96 9.29 11.33
N GLU A 175 3.39 8.10 11.71
CA GLU A 175 2.64 6.86 11.44
C GLU A 175 1.81 6.39 12.64
N GLY A 176 1.88 7.13 13.73
CA GLY A 176 1.01 7.02 14.90
C GLY A 176 0.89 5.60 15.45
N ILE A 177 -0.31 5.07 15.36
CA ILE A 177 -0.68 3.74 15.91
C ILE A 177 -0.19 2.55 15.08
N PHE A 178 0.46 2.76 13.93
CA PHE A 178 0.86 1.67 13.02
C PHE A 178 2.33 1.25 13.16
N VAL A 179 3.11 1.96 13.98
CA VAL A 179 4.52 1.67 14.24
C VAL A 179 4.83 1.70 15.72
N PRO A 180 5.91 1.02 16.19
CA PRO A 180 6.33 1.06 17.58
C PRO A 180 6.76 2.46 18.03
N ASP A 181 6.82 2.69 19.34
CA ASP A 181 7.24 3.97 19.93
C ASP A 181 8.75 4.19 19.85
N ARG A 182 9.53 3.12 19.66
CA ARG A 182 10.98 3.24 19.49
C ARG A 182 11.31 3.91 18.14
N PRO A 183 12.37 4.72 18.08
CA PRO A 183 12.83 5.30 16.82
C PRO A 183 13.17 4.19 15.82
N MET A 184 12.67 4.33 14.59
CA MET A 184 13.05 3.47 13.48
C MET A 184 14.11 4.16 12.65
N GLU A 185 15.12 3.41 12.21
CA GLU A 185 16.15 3.94 11.33
C GLU A 185 15.52 4.55 10.07
N LEU A 186 16.00 5.72 9.68
CA LEU A 186 15.49 6.48 8.56
C LEU A 186 16.61 6.74 7.55
N SER A 187 16.45 6.20 6.36
CA SER A 187 17.32 6.47 5.21
C SER A 187 16.59 7.38 4.24
N MET A 188 17.20 8.52 3.88
CA MET A 188 16.57 9.53 3.02
C MET A 188 17.12 9.50 1.60
N LEU A 189 16.23 9.73 0.64
CA LEU A 189 16.52 9.86 -0.79
C LEU A 189 16.05 11.21 -1.32
N ALA A 190 16.86 11.82 -2.18
CA ALA A 190 16.41 12.84 -3.10
C ALA A 190 16.32 12.22 -4.50
N GLU A 191 15.18 12.36 -5.15
CA GLU A 191 14.91 11.79 -6.47
C GLU A 191 14.47 12.87 -7.45
N GLN A 192 14.75 12.63 -8.73
CA GLN A 192 14.18 13.40 -9.82
C GLN A 192 12.65 13.31 -9.75
N TYR A 193 11.97 14.43 -9.82
CA TYR A 193 10.52 14.44 -10.04
C TYR A 193 10.23 13.98 -11.48
N VAL A 194 9.40 12.96 -11.62
CA VAL A 194 8.91 12.48 -12.91
C VAL A 194 7.45 12.89 -13.01
N ALA A 195 7.13 13.73 -14.00
CA ALA A 195 5.77 14.16 -14.28
C ALA A 195 5.09 13.13 -15.19
N GLY A 196 3.87 12.73 -14.86
CA GLY A 196 3.08 11.81 -15.68
C GLY A 196 1.98 11.13 -14.89
N PRO A 197 1.08 10.41 -15.57
CA PRO A 197 0.08 9.59 -14.92
C PRO A 197 0.74 8.44 -14.15
N GLU A 198 0.11 8.11 -13.01
CA GLU A 198 0.58 7.05 -12.11
C GLU A 198 -0.29 5.81 -12.21
N TYR A 199 0.35 4.66 -12.19
CA TYR A 199 -0.28 3.34 -12.26
C TYR A 199 0.33 2.40 -11.25
N SER A 200 -0.41 1.36 -10.88
CA SER A 200 0.19 0.21 -10.22
C SER A 200 -0.15 -1.08 -10.93
N VAL A 201 0.75 -2.07 -10.78
CA VAL A 201 0.54 -3.43 -11.25
C VAL A 201 0.44 -4.33 -10.04
N GLU A 202 -0.69 -4.99 -9.90
CA GLU A 202 -0.94 -6.02 -8.92
C GLU A 202 -0.70 -7.39 -9.54
N MET A 203 0.11 -8.20 -8.88
CA MET A 203 0.50 -9.50 -9.40
C MET A 203 0.48 -10.55 -8.31
N LEU A 204 -0.32 -11.60 -8.48
CA LEU A 204 -0.23 -12.81 -7.66
C LEU A 204 0.81 -13.73 -8.29
N VAL A 205 1.82 -14.11 -7.49
CA VAL A 205 3.01 -14.84 -7.95
C VAL A 205 3.11 -16.18 -7.26
N ARG A 206 3.43 -17.24 -8.02
CA ARG A 206 3.81 -18.57 -7.51
C ARG A 206 5.05 -19.05 -8.27
N ASP A 207 6.06 -19.53 -7.56
CA ASP A 207 7.34 -19.99 -8.10
C ASP A 207 7.99 -18.96 -9.05
N GLY A 208 7.86 -17.66 -8.76
CA GLY A 208 8.36 -16.56 -9.58
C GLY A 208 7.53 -16.27 -10.85
N GLY A 209 6.48 -17.03 -11.11
CA GLY A 209 5.57 -16.85 -12.24
C GLY A 209 4.28 -16.13 -11.86
N ALA A 210 3.82 -15.21 -12.70
CA ALA A 210 2.56 -14.49 -12.50
C ALA A 210 1.37 -15.42 -12.77
N LEU A 211 0.50 -15.57 -11.78
CA LEU A 211 -0.78 -16.30 -11.90
C LEU A 211 -1.93 -15.38 -12.28
N PHE A 212 -1.96 -14.17 -11.71
CA PHE A 212 -2.94 -13.13 -11.97
C PHE A 212 -2.24 -11.80 -12.09
N VAL A 213 -2.75 -10.92 -12.94
CA VAL A 213 -2.25 -9.55 -13.11
C VAL A 213 -3.41 -8.58 -13.29
N ASN A 214 -3.26 -7.38 -12.73
CA ASN A 214 -4.12 -6.24 -12.96
C ASN A 214 -3.26 -4.97 -13.09
N VAL A 215 -3.72 -3.99 -13.83
CA VAL A 215 -3.16 -2.62 -13.82
C VAL A 215 -4.21 -1.69 -13.25
N THR A 216 -3.85 -0.97 -12.21
CA THR A 216 -4.69 0.03 -11.54
C THR A 216 -4.26 1.43 -11.98
N GLY A 217 -5.22 2.28 -12.37
CA GLY A 217 -5.00 3.71 -12.57
C GLY A 217 -5.04 4.44 -11.25
N LYS A 218 -4.19 5.44 -11.07
CA LYS A 218 -4.11 6.24 -9.85
C LYS A 218 -4.28 7.72 -10.15
N GLU A 219 -5.01 8.43 -9.29
CA GLU A 219 -5.08 9.89 -9.26
C GLU A 219 -4.57 10.39 -7.93
N LEU A 220 -3.92 11.54 -7.91
CA LEU A 220 -3.37 12.16 -6.71
C LEU A 220 -4.16 13.41 -6.33
N PHE A 221 -4.23 13.70 -5.03
CA PHE A 221 -4.65 15.01 -4.55
C PHE A 221 -3.66 16.08 -5.04
N PRO A 222 -4.15 17.28 -5.41
CA PRO A 222 -3.25 18.38 -5.72
C PRO A 222 -2.46 18.81 -4.48
N GLY A 223 -1.20 19.17 -4.67
CA GLY A 223 -0.35 19.67 -3.59
C GLY A 223 1.07 19.09 -3.59
N PRO A 224 1.87 19.42 -2.58
CA PRO A 224 3.28 19.01 -2.50
C PRO A 224 3.46 17.56 -1.99
N HIS A 225 2.40 16.92 -1.53
CA HIS A 225 2.40 15.55 -1.01
C HIS A 225 1.68 14.62 -1.99
N PRO A 226 2.34 13.58 -2.54
CA PRO A 226 1.71 12.65 -3.48
C PRO A 226 0.81 11.65 -2.72
N VAL A 227 -0.40 12.11 -2.40
CA VAL A 227 -1.43 11.30 -1.72
C VAL A 227 -2.47 10.87 -2.73
N GLU A 228 -2.80 9.59 -2.78
CA GLU A 228 -3.78 9.06 -3.72
C GLU A 228 -5.19 9.58 -3.41
N LEU A 229 -5.83 10.06 -4.47
CA LEU A 229 -7.19 10.58 -4.53
C LEU A 229 -8.19 9.53 -5.00
N ALA A 230 -7.80 8.75 -6.01
CA ALA A 230 -8.64 7.72 -6.60
C ALA A 230 -7.83 6.55 -7.15
N HIS A 231 -8.48 5.39 -7.22
CA HIS A 231 -7.99 4.21 -7.93
C HIS A 231 -9.07 3.74 -8.90
N THR A 232 -8.67 3.28 -10.09
CA THR A 232 -9.56 2.67 -11.10
C THR A 232 -9.05 1.31 -11.49
N VAL A 233 -9.91 0.32 -11.55
CA VAL A 233 -9.61 -1.08 -11.86
C VAL A 233 -10.58 -1.62 -12.90
N PRO A 234 -10.08 -2.17 -14.00
CA PRO A 234 -8.72 -1.99 -14.53
C PRO A 234 -8.47 -0.54 -14.94
N ALA A 235 -7.20 -0.14 -15.07
CA ALA A 235 -6.85 1.16 -15.63
C ALA A 235 -7.40 1.32 -17.05
N ASP A 236 -7.98 2.49 -17.35
CA ASP A 236 -8.45 2.82 -18.70
C ASP A 236 -7.29 3.36 -19.54
N ILE A 237 -6.48 2.44 -20.06
CA ILE A 237 -5.26 2.73 -20.84
C ILE A 237 -5.14 1.80 -22.04
N PRO A 238 -4.36 2.18 -23.07
CA PRO A 238 -4.05 1.30 -24.21
C PRO A 238 -3.44 -0.04 -23.75
N GLU A 239 -3.83 -1.12 -24.43
CA GLU A 239 -3.36 -2.49 -24.15
C GLU A 239 -1.83 -2.58 -24.16
N GLU A 240 -1.17 -1.87 -25.09
CA GLU A 240 0.29 -1.86 -25.21
C GLU A 240 0.97 -1.27 -23.99
N LEU A 241 0.37 -0.24 -23.38
CA LEU A 241 0.88 0.35 -22.15
C LEU A 241 0.66 -0.59 -20.96
N ALA A 242 -0.51 -1.22 -20.87
CA ALA A 242 -0.80 -2.18 -19.82
C ALA A 242 0.21 -3.36 -19.89
N GLN A 243 0.46 -3.89 -21.09
CA GLN A 243 1.44 -4.95 -21.31
C GLN A 243 2.86 -4.53 -20.94
N LEU A 244 3.28 -3.30 -21.30
CA LEU A 244 4.59 -2.76 -20.91
C LEU A 244 4.76 -2.74 -19.39
N LEU A 245 3.77 -2.24 -18.66
CA LEU A 245 3.80 -2.16 -17.19
C LEU A 245 3.89 -3.56 -16.56
N VAL A 246 3.09 -4.51 -17.05
CA VAL A 246 3.11 -5.91 -16.60
C VAL A 246 4.47 -6.56 -16.88
N GLU A 247 5.03 -6.41 -18.08
CA GLU A 247 6.34 -6.96 -18.43
C GLU A 247 7.47 -6.38 -17.56
N ARG A 248 7.44 -5.07 -17.28
CA ARG A 248 8.42 -4.43 -16.41
C ARG A 248 8.30 -4.94 -14.97
N THR A 249 7.08 -5.13 -14.47
CA THR A 249 6.85 -5.70 -13.14
C THR A 249 7.30 -7.16 -13.07
N ALA A 250 6.98 -7.99 -14.06
CA ALA A 250 7.43 -9.39 -14.11
C ALA A 250 8.96 -9.49 -14.19
N ARG A 251 9.62 -8.61 -14.96
CA ARG A 251 11.09 -8.50 -15.00
C ARG A 251 11.68 -8.15 -13.64
N LEU A 252 11.05 -7.23 -12.91
CA LEU A 252 11.46 -6.86 -11.56
C LEU A 252 11.31 -8.03 -10.59
N VAL A 253 10.17 -8.73 -10.62
CA VAL A 253 9.89 -9.94 -9.82
C VAL A 253 11.00 -10.98 -9.99
N GLY A 254 11.39 -11.27 -11.25
CA GLY A 254 12.50 -12.17 -11.56
C GLY A 254 13.85 -11.65 -11.04
N ALA A 255 14.13 -10.34 -11.20
CA ALA A 255 15.40 -9.73 -10.81
C ALA A 255 15.63 -9.72 -9.29
N VAL A 256 14.59 -9.52 -8.50
CA VAL A 256 14.68 -9.55 -7.03
C VAL A 256 14.60 -10.97 -6.48
N GLY A 257 14.25 -11.97 -7.31
CA GLY A 257 14.09 -13.36 -6.90
C GLY A 257 12.84 -13.59 -6.04
N PHE A 258 11.78 -12.81 -6.26
CA PHE A 258 10.51 -12.99 -5.55
C PHE A 258 9.83 -14.29 -5.99
N ARG A 259 9.45 -15.14 -5.04
CA ARG A 259 8.95 -16.47 -5.34
C ARG A 259 7.43 -16.59 -5.24
N ASP A 260 6.89 -16.41 -4.04
CA ASP A 260 5.48 -16.69 -3.76
C ASP A 260 4.84 -15.54 -2.98
N GLY A 261 3.64 -15.14 -3.40
CA GLY A 261 2.91 -14.10 -2.71
C GLY A 261 2.33 -13.05 -3.63
N PHE A 262 2.17 -11.84 -3.13
CA PHE A 262 1.57 -10.72 -3.85
C PHE A 262 2.57 -9.59 -4.07
N VAL A 263 2.61 -9.06 -5.26
CA VAL A 263 3.45 -7.90 -5.63
C VAL A 263 2.55 -6.74 -6.03
N HIS A 264 2.90 -5.56 -5.55
CA HIS A 264 2.30 -4.28 -5.90
C HIS A 264 3.41 -3.34 -6.37
N GLY A 265 3.51 -3.14 -7.68
CA GLY A 265 4.55 -2.30 -8.30
C GLY A 265 3.98 -0.98 -8.80
N GLU A 266 4.53 0.16 -8.39
CA GLU A 266 4.07 1.50 -8.74
C GLU A 266 4.94 2.14 -9.82
N TRP A 267 4.29 2.77 -10.79
CA TRP A 267 4.88 3.30 -12.00
C TRP A 267 4.35 4.69 -12.35
N ILE A 268 5.25 5.58 -12.77
CA ILE A 268 4.89 6.83 -13.45
C ILE A 268 5.28 6.70 -14.92
N VAL A 269 4.36 7.03 -15.82
CA VAL A 269 4.64 7.01 -17.26
C VAL A 269 4.86 8.43 -17.76
N SER A 270 6.05 8.70 -18.27
CA SER A 270 6.44 10.01 -18.84
C SER A 270 7.08 9.80 -20.19
N ASP A 271 6.59 10.50 -21.21
CA ASP A 271 7.11 10.43 -22.59
C ASP A 271 7.28 8.99 -23.11
N GLY A 272 6.32 8.11 -22.78
CA GLY A 272 6.32 6.70 -23.19
C GLY A 272 7.29 5.79 -22.39
N VAL A 273 7.96 6.32 -21.38
CA VAL A 273 8.85 5.58 -20.48
C VAL A 273 8.15 5.33 -19.14
N ALA A 274 8.10 4.06 -18.73
CA ALA A 274 7.62 3.66 -17.41
C ALA A 274 8.75 3.72 -16.38
N TYR A 275 8.65 4.63 -15.43
CA TYR A 275 9.60 4.81 -14.32
C TYR A 275 9.08 4.11 -13.07
N LEU A 276 9.91 3.27 -12.47
CA LEU A 276 9.58 2.57 -11.23
C LEU A 276 9.58 3.54 -10.04
N VAL A 277 8.45 3.65 -9.35
CA VAL A 277 8.30 4.46 -8.12
C VAL A 277 8.68 3.64 -6.90
N GLU A 278 7.98 2.52 -6.70
CA GLU A 278 8.28 1.51 -5.66
C GLU A 278 7.67 0.16 -6.04
N CYS A 279 8.02 -0.86 -5.25
CA CYS A 279 7.40 -2.17 -5.37
C CYS A 279 7.35 -2.84 -4.00
N ALA A 280 6.19 -3.33 -3.61
CA ALA A 280 5.94 -3.98 -2.33
C ALA A 280 5.63 -5.47 -2.52
N GLY A 281 6.17 -6.31 -1.63
CA GLY A 281 5.93 -7.77 -1.61
C GLY A 281 4.78 -8.16 -0.68
N ARG A 282 3.64 -7.51 -0.81
CA ARG A 282 2.44 -7.70 0.02
C ARG A 282 1.18 -7.23 -0.69
N LEU A 283 0.02 -7.54 -0.11
CA LEU A 283 -1.25 -6.97 -0.59
C LEU A 283 -1.24 -5.44 -0.53
N PRO A 284 -1.76 -4.75 -1.56
CA PRO A 284 -1.85 -3.29 -1.57
C PRO A 284 -2.86 -2.78 -0.54
N GLY A 285 -2.64 -1.54 -0.12
CA GLY A 285 -3.62 -0.79 0.65
C GLY A 285 -4.69 -0.12 -0.21
N GLY A 286 -5.41 0.84 0.38
CA GLY A 286 -6.31 1.71 -0.37
C GLY A 286 -7.53 1.02 -1.02
N GLY A 287 -7.86 -0.21 -0.60
CA GLY A 287 -9.01 -0.95 -1.14
C GLY A 287 -8.79 -1.56 -2.52
N ILE A 288 -7.54 -1.62 -3.01
CA ILE A 288 -7.25 -2.14 -4.36
C ILE A 288 -7.66 -3.62 -4.49
N VAL A 289 -7.45 -4.46 -3.46
CA VAL A 289 -7.89 -5.87 -3.50
C VAL A 289 -9.40 -5.96 -3.67
N ASP A 290 -10.16 -5.24 -2.84
CA ASP A 290 -11.62 -5.20 -2.92
C ASP A 290 -12.09 -4.70 -4.29
N THR A 291 -11.43 -3.67 -4.82
CA THR A 291 -11.74 -3.10 -6.13
C THR A 291 -11.47 -4.10 -7.27
N ILE A 292 -10.39 -4.91 -7.16
CA ILE A 292 -10.12 -5.99 -8.11
C ILE A 292 -11.22 -7.06 -8.03
N GLU A 293 -11.61 -7.49 -6.84
CA GLU A 293 -12.66 -8.50 -6.67
C GLU A 293 -14.04 -8.02 -7.14
N LEU A 294 -14.31 -6.71 -7.12
CA LEU A 294 -15.50 -6.11 -7.72
C LEU A 294 -15.46 -6.11 -9.25
N ALA A 295 -14.28 -5.85 -9.85
CA ALA A 295 -14.13 -5.76 -11.30
C ALA A 295 -13.93 -7.12 -11.97
N TYR A 296 -13.29 -8.08 -11.30
CA TYR A 296 -12.97 -9.41 -11.81
C TYR A 296 -13.75 -10.50 -11.09
N PRO A 297 -14.12 -11.61 -11.77
CA PRO A 297 -14.72 -12.76 -11.12
C PRO A 297 -13.65 -13.62 -10.42
N VAL A 298 -13.06 -13.11 -9.34
CA VAL A 298 -11.93 -13.71 -8.64
C VAL A 298 -12.07 -13.59 -7.13
N GLU A 299 -11.71 -14.63 -6.39
CA GLU A 299 -11.47 -14.59 -4.94
C GLU A 299 -9.97 -14.37 -4.71
N LEU A 300 -9.50 -13.14 -4.93
CA LEU A 300 -8.07 -12.83 -4.97
C LEU A 300 -7.40 -13.00 -3.61
N LEU A 301 -8.06 -12.54 -2.55
CA LEU A 301 -7.56 -12.71 -1.19
C LEU A 301 -7.42 -14.19 -0.83
N ARG A 302 -8.42 -15.01 -1.12
CA ARG A 302 -8.38 -16.45 -0.88
C ARG A 302 -7.32 -17.15 -1.71
N SER A 303 -7.15 -16.74 -2.99
CA SER A 303 -6.10 -17.24 -3.88
C SER A 303 -4.69 -16.91 -3.35
N TYR A 304 -4.50 -15.71 -2.78
CA TYR A 304 -3.24 -15.32 -2.15
C TYR A 304 -2.90 -16.24 -0.95
N TYR A 305 -3.88 -16.53 -0.08
CA TYR A 305 -3.67 -17.46 1.01
C TYR A 305 -3.37 -18.89 0.52
N ALA A 306 -4.05 -19.35 -0.53
CA ALA A 306 -3.78 -20.66 -1.13
C ALA A 306 -2.33 -20.74 -1.69
N VAL A 307 -1.83 -19.64 -2.31
CA VAL A 307 -0.43 -19.57 -2.75
C VAL A 307 0.53 -19.72 -1.56
N LEU A 308 0.32 -18.97 -0.48
CA LEU A 308 1.20 -19.01 0.69
C LEU A 308 1.12 -20.32 1.50
N LYS A 309 0.01 -21.07 1.38
CA LYS A 309 -0.15 -22.41 1.94
C LYS A 309 0.42 -23.50 1.02
N GLY A 310 0.76 -23.19 -0.24
CA GLY A 310 1.13 -24.20 -1.23
C GLY A 310 -0.04 -25.06 -1.70
N GLU A 311 -1.27 -24.58 -1.51
CA GLU A 311 -2.52 -25.28 -1.87
C GLU A 311 -2.93 -24.98 -3.32
N GLU A 312 -3.88 -25.76 -3.84
CA GLU A 312 -4.55 -25.47 -5.11
C GLU A 312 -5.38 -24.18 -4.98
N LEU A 313 -5.49 -23.46 -6.09
CA LEU A 313 -6.28 -22.22 -6.14
C LEU A 313 -7.78 -22.54 -6.00
N PRO A 314 -8.57 -21.64 -5.39
CA PRO A 314 -10.02 -21.86 -5.22
C PRO A 314 -10.80 -21.86 -6.53
N GLY A 315 -10.20 -21.40 -7.62
CA GLY A 315 -10.79 -21.36 -8.96
C GLY A 315 -9.81 -20.88 -10.02
N GLU A 316 -10.29 -20.78 -11.26
CA GLU A 316 -9.51 -20.20 -12.34
C GLU A 316 -9.34 -18.70 -12.15
N LEU A 317 -8.13 -18.22 -12.42
CA LEU A 317 -7.82 -16.80 -12.35
C LEU A 317 -8.14 -16.12 -13.69
N PRO A 318 -9.03 -15.10 -13.71
CA PRO A 318 -9.47 -14.47 -14.93
C PRO A 318 -8.37 -13.60 -15.53
N ARG A 319 -8.30 -13.59 -16.86
CA ARG A 319 -7.38 -12.72 -17.61
C ARG A 319 -8.00 -11.36 -17.95
N ARG A 320 -9.31 -11.19 -17.79
CA ARG A 320 -10.05 -9.97 -18.12
C ARG A 320 -11.07 -9.66 -17.07
N ALA A 321 -11.27 -8.37 -16.81
CA ALA A 321 -12.34 -7.89 -15.95
C ALA A 321 -13.72 -8.14 -16.60
N LYS A 322 -14.75 -8.30 -15.80
CA LYS A 322 -16.15 -8.31 -16.22
C LYS A 322 -16.74 -6.92 -16.37
N GLY A 323 -16.23 -5.98 -15.64
CA GLY A 323 -16.65 -4.60 -15.56
C GLY A 323 -15.52 -3.74 -15.02
N GLY A 324 -15.86 -2.65 -14.40
CA GLY A 324 -14.89 -1.77 -13.73
C GLY A 324 -15.29 -1.47 -12.31
N ALA A 325 -14.29 -1.13 -11.50
CA ALA A 325 -14.51 -0.64 -10.14
C ALA A 325 -13.57 0.51 -9.84
N ALA A 326 -13.94 1.35 -8.87
CA ALA A 326 -13.14 2.49 -8.50
C ALA A 326 -13.23 2.78 -7.00
N VAL A 327 -12.18 3.39 -6.50
CA VAL A 327 -12.12 4.01 -5.17
C VAL A 327 -11.99 5.50 -5.34
N ARG A 328 -12.76 6.26 -4.56
CA ARG A 328 -12.58 7.69 -4.35
C ARG A 328 -12.34 7.96 -2.89
N PHE A 329 -11.21 8.59 -2.55
CA PHE A 329 -10.92 8.99 -1.18
C PHE A 329 -11.50 10.35 -0.85
N ILE A 330 -11.87 10.52 0.42
CA ILE A 330 -12.39 11.76 0.96
C ILE A 330 -11.30 12.38 1.82
N ALA A 331 -11.00 13.65 1.61
CA ALA A 331 -10.20 14.49 2.49
C ALA A 331 -11.11 15.53 3.16
N ALA A 332 -10.66 16.07 4.29
CA ALA A 332 -11.30 17.20 4.96
C ALA A 332 -10.25 18.27 5.27
N ALA A 333 -10.69 19.51 5.46
CA ALA A 333 -9.84 20.59 5.91
C ALA A 333 -9.24 20.29 7.29
N PRO A 334 -8.03 20.80 7.60
CA PRO A 334 -7.45 20.65 8.93
C PRO A 334 -8.30 21.34 9.99
N GLY A 335 -8.49 20.70 11.14
CA GLY A 335 -9.26 21.25 12.25
C GLY A 335 -9.96 20.17 13.08
N ARG A 336 -10.98 20.55 13.83
CA ARG A 336 -11.78 19.62 14.63
C ARG A 336 -13.13 19.40 13.97
N VAL A 337 -13.50 18.16 13.72
CA VAL A 337 -14.80 17.79 13.13
C VAL A 337 -15.94 18.18 14.05
N THR A 338 -16.95 18.88 13.53
CA THR A 338 -18.18 19.23 14.25
C THR A 338 -19.34 18.34 13.84
N ALA A 339 -19.43 17.98 12.54
CA ALA A 339 -20.46 17.09 12.04
C ALA A 339 -19.99 16.35 10.76
N VAL A 340 -20.66 15.23 10.46
CA VAL A 340 -20.50 14.47 9.21
C VAL A 340 -21.89 14.22 8.64
N HIS A 341 -22.07 14.52 7.35
CA HIS A 341 -23.36 14.43 6.64
C HIS A 341 -23.21 13.66 5.33
N GLY A 342 -24.35 13.14 4.81
CA GLY A 342 -24.47 12.59 3.46
C GLY A 342 -23.88 11.20 3.26
N VAL A 343 -23.35 10.53 4.28
CA VAL A 343 -22.77 9.17 4.16
C VAL A 343 -23.83 8.15 3.75
N GLU A 344 -25.03 8.23 4.34
CA GLU A 344 -26.14 7.33 4.00
C GLU A 344 -26.65 7.59 2.58
N ASP A 345 -26.73 8.85 2.15
CA ASP A 345 -27.11 9.22 0.78
C ASP A 345 -26.08 8.70 -0.23
N ALA A 346 -24.79 8.82 0.10
CA ALA A 346 -23.70 8.28 -0.71
C ALA A 346 -23.81 6.75 -0.90
N ARG A 347 -24.26 6.02 0.11
CA ARG A 347 -24.48 4.56 0.03
C ARG A 347 -25.64 4.16 -0.88
N GLN A 348 -26.60 5.07 -1.13
CA GLN A 348 -27.74 4.83 -2.01
C GLN A 348 -27.44 5.08 -3.49
N VAL A 349 -26.30 5.63 -3.84
CA VAL A 349 -25.89 5.82 -5.24
C VAL A 349 -25.72 4.46 -5.89
N ASP A 350 -26.33 4.27 -7.06
CA ASP A 350 -26.29 3.00 -7.79
C ASP A 350 -24.85 2.57 -8.07
N GLY A 351 -24.53 1.31 -7.78
CA GLY A 351 -23.21 0.72 -7.94
C GLY A 351 -22.23 1.05 -6.80
N VAL A 352 -22.61 1.84 -5.81
CA VAL A 352 -21.76 2.06 -4.62
C VAL A 352 -21.78 0.82 -3.73
N PHE A 353 -20.62 0.24 -3.52
CA PHE A 353 -20.41 -0.92 -2.66
C PHE A 353 -20.10 -0.51 -1.21
N LEU A 354 -19.35 0.58 -1.03
CA LEU A 354 -18.94 1.10 0.27
C LEU A 354 -18.90 2.63 0.24
N ALA A 355 -19.48 3.28 1.24
CA ALA A 355 -19.19 4.66 1.59
C ALA A 355 -18.98 4.74 3.10
N ALA A 356 -17.78 5.19 3.51
CA ALA A 356 -17.41 5.24 4.92
C ALA A 356 -16.50 6.44 5.20
N VAL A 357 -16.63 7.02 6.39
CA VAL A 357 -15.73 8.03 6.95
C VAL A 357 -15.04 7.46 8.19
N THR A 358 -13.80 7.85 8.38
CA THR A 358 -12.94 7.41 9.50
C THR A 358 -12.89 8.45 10.63
N VAL A 359 -13.50 9.62 10.41
CA VAL A 359 -13.56 10.74 11.35
C VAL A 359 -14.99 11.01 11.78
N GLY A 360 -15.17 11.62 12.94
CA GLY A 360 -16.48 11.99 13.47
C GLY A 360 -16.38 13.17 14.43
N PRO A 361 -17.51 13.67 14.99
CA PRO A 361 -17.51 14.82 15.88
C PRO A 361 -16.46 14.72 17.00
N GLY A 362 -15.67 15.77 17.17
CA GLY A 362 -14.58 15.84 18.13
C GLY A 362 -13.22 15.29 17.66
N HIS A 363 -13.16 14.55 16.53
CA HIS A 363 -11.88 14.08 16.00
C HIS A 363 -11.07 15.22 15.38
N PRO A 364 -9.74 15.27 15.63
CA PRO A 364 -8.86 16.18 14.92
C PRO A 364 -8.58 15.66 13.52
N VAL A 365 -8.64 16.52 12.51
CA VAL A 365 -8.20 16.27 11.14
C VAL A 365 -6.89 17.02 10.93
N PRO A 366 -5.77 16.34 10.67
CA PRO A 366 -4.53 16.98 10.31
C PRO A 366 -4.51 17.44 8.84
N GLU A 367 -3.53 18.24 8.47
CA GLU A 367 -3.24 18.53 7.08
C GLU A 367 -2.97 17.22 6.30
N LEU A 368 -3.49 17.13 5.07
CA LEU A 368 -3.34 15.95 4.22
C LEU A 368 -1.88 15.81 3.72
N ARG A 369 -1.07 15.05 4.41
CA ARG A 369 0.35 14.83 4.07
C ARG A 369 0.69 13.43 3.62
N HIS A 370 -0.14 12.44 3.96
CA HIS A 370 0.03 11.02 3.60
C HIS A 370 -1.30 10.27 3.67
N SER A 371 -1.32 9.03 3.19
CA SER A 371 -2.54 8.25 3.00
C SER A 371 -3.36 8.00 4.29
N TRP A 372 -2.74 8.02 5.47
CA TRP A 372 -3.45 7.87 6.76
C TRP A 372 -4.26 9.11 7.18
N HIS A 373 -4.01 10.27 6.55
CA HIS A 373 -4.76 11.51 6.81
C HIS A 373 -6.05 11.63 5.99
N ARG A 374 -6.36 10.66 5.14
CA ARG A 374 -7.64 10.64 4.42
C ARG A 374 -8.80 10.42 5.38
N ALA A 375 -9.88 11.19 5.21
CA ALA A 375 -11.02 11.20 6.11
C ALA A 375 -12.08 10.13 5.78
N GLY A 376 -12.02 9.53 4.58
CA GLY A 376 -12.99 8.53 4.18
C GLY A 376 -12.70 7.91 2.82
N ILE A 377 -13.58 6.99 2.43
CA ILE A 377 -13.48 6.19 1.21
C ILE A 377 -14.86 5.89 0.64
N VAL A 378 -14.99 5.97 -0.68
CA VAL A 378 -16.13 5.45 -1.43
C VAL A 378 -15.61 4.45 -2.45
N MET A 379 -16.27 3.30 -2.55
CA MET A 379 -15.99 2.27 -3.57
C MET A 379 -17.26 2.05 -4.40
N ALA A 380 -17.09 2.02 -5.72
CA ALA A 380 -18.18 1.75 -6.65
C ALA A 380 -17.76 0.80 -7.77
N ALA A 381 -18.74 0.09 -8.32
CA ALA A 381 -18.59 -0.78 -9.48
C ALA A 381 -19.58 -0.40 -10.59
N ALA A 382 -19.20 -0.66 -11.84
CA ALA A 382 -20.01 -0.41 -13.03
C ALA A 382 -19.54 -1.31 -14.19
N ASP A 383 -20.12 -1.10 -15.38
CA ASP A 383 -19.70 -1.82 -16.60
C ASP A 383 -18.29 -1.40 -17.09
N SER A 384 -17.79 -0.25 -16.64
CA SER A 384 -16.43 0.24 -16.92
C SER A 384 -15.83 0.95 -15.71
N SER A 385 -14.49 1.01 -15.64
CA SER A 385 -13.77 1.71 -14.56
C SER A 385 -14.01 3.22 -14.57
N THR A 386 -14.17 3.83 -15.75
CA THR A 386 -14.52 5.23 -15.91
C THR A 386 -15.90 5.55 -15.31
N GLU A 387 -16.92 4.72 -15.60
CA GLU A 387 -18.26 4.90 -15.02
C GLU A 387 -18.25 4.61 -13.51
N ALA A 388 -17.49 3.62 -13.05
CA ALA A 388 -17.34 3.34 -11.63
C ALA A 388 -16.71 4.53 -10.88
N LEU A 389 -15.69 5.16 -11.47
CA LEU A 389 -15.07 6.37 -10.90
C LEU A 389 -16.07 7.52 -10.81
N ARG A 390 -16.82 7.77 -11.88
CA ARG A 390 -17.87 8.82 -11.89
C ARG A 390 -18.92 8.61 -10.78
N ARG A 391 -19.34 7.36 -10.54
CA ARG A 391 -20.26 7.01 -9.44
C ARG A 391 -19.62 7.23 -8.07
N ALA A 392 -18.38 6.80 -7.90
CA ALA A 392 -17.63 6.99 -6.65
C ALA A 392 -17.42 8.49 -6.34
N GLU A 393 -17.11 9.31 -7.35
CA GLU A 393 -17.01 10.76 -7.22
C GLU A 393 -18.34 11.43 -6.86
N ALA A 394 -19.42 11.06 -7.55
CA ALA A 394 -20.74 11.59 -7.26
C ALA A 394 -21.15 11.27 -5.80
N ALA A 395 -20.92 10.05 -5.34
CA ALA A 395 -21.21 9.64 -3.97
C ALA A 395 -20.29 10.34 -2.96
N ALA A 396 -19.00 10.44 -3.24
CA ALA A 396 -18.07 11.17 -2.37
C ALA A 396 -18.42 12.65 -2.24
N GLY A 397 -18.92 13.27 -3.32
CA GLY A 397 -19.41 14.66 -3.32
C GLY A 397 -20.66 14.90 -2.45
N MET A 398 -21.38 13.86 -2.06
CA MET A 398 -22.52 13.97 -1.11
C MET A 398 -22.05 14.01 0.35
N VAL A 399 -20.83 13.53 0.62
CA VAL A 399 -20.27 13.50 1.97
C VAL A 399 -19.69 14.86 2.32
N ARG A 400 -20.21 15.47 3.38
CA ARG A 400 -19.72 16.74 3.93
C ARG A 400 -19.22 16.53 5.35
N ILE A 401 -18.01 17.03 5.61
CA ILE A 401 -17.37 17.01 6.92
C ILE A 401 -17.21 18.46 7.36
N ASP A 402 -17.96 18.86 8.37
CA ASP A 402 -17.93 20.23 8.92
C ASP A 402 -16.78 20.34 9.93
N ILE A 403 -15.97 21.37 9.79
CA ILE A 403 -14.81 21.65 10.64
C ILE A 403 -15.08 22.89 11.51
N GLU A 404 -14.61 22.89 12.74
CA GLU A 404 -14.74 24.02 13.67
C GLU A 404 -14.07 25.29 13.10
N GLY A 405 -14.86 26.37 12.91
CA GLY A 405 -14.38 27.65 12.40
C GLY A 405 -14.36 27.82 10.87
N GLU A 406 -14.88 26.88 10.11
CA GLU A 406 -15.25 27.09 8.68
C GLU A 406 -16.65 27.71 8.64
N GLU A 407 -16.76 29.02 8.30
CA GLU A 407 -18.00 29.72 7.94
C GLU A 407 -18.15 29.80 6.40
#